data_81440f0fb923d1476f5b6f137e9c7ad1
#
_entry.id   81440f0fb923d1476f5b6f137e9c7ad1
#
_cell.length_a   1.000
_cell.length_b   1.000
_cell.length_c   1.000
_cell.angle_alpha   90.00
_cell.angle_beta   90.00
_cell.angle_gamma   90.00
#
_symmetry.space_group_name_H-M   'P 1'
#
loop_
_entity.id
_entity.type
_entity.pdbx_description
1 polymer ?
#
loop_
_entity_poly.entity_id
_entity_poly.type
_entity_poly.pdbx_seq_one_letter_code
_entity_poly.pdbx_strand_id
1 'polypeptide(L)'
;PAYSVDIPIRLHSNDFAFFDPSQRFVGEPIEELDSDLRFTALNLGNPHIVALVEEIDMELLEQLGSRVLKLKHLFPNGVNISLYKPLEGGGIFVATYERGAGITLSCGTAMTASATAAALLGVVDSGKRTEVRNRGGRVFCTTQLEPEIVTRLEGNATYEWIGEAKFENWHLECRVDRVTCEQIRWLEFIDSLNR
;
A
#
# COMPACT_ATOMS: atom_id res chain seq x y z
N PRO A 1 -6.90 -3.64 -19.80
CA PRO A 1 -8.11 -3.89 -19.01
C PRO A 1 -7.88 -3.51 -17.56
N ALA A 2 -8.93 -3.11 -16.82
CA ALA A 2 -8.91 -2.90 -15.40
C ALA A 2 -9.47 -4.13 -14.69
N TYR A 3 -8.89 -4.47 -13.56
CA TYR A 3 -9.30 -5.56 -12.69
C TYR A 3 -9.56 -5.02 -11.29
N SER A 4 -10.45 -5.65 -10.56
CA SER A 4 -10.74 -5.26 -9.18
C SER A 4 -10.77 -6.44 -8.24
N VAL A 5 -10.43 -6.19 -6.98
CA VAL A 5 -10.52 -7.14 -5.87
C VAL A 5 -11.03 -6.43 -4.63
N ASP A 6 -11.90 -7.08 -3.88
CA ASP A 6 -12.37 -6.62 -2.59
C ASP A 6 -11.46 -7.17 -1.49
N ILE A 7 -10.86 -6.28 -0.71
CA ILE A 7 -9.88 -6.61 0.33
C ILE A 7 -10.52 -6.30 1.69
N PRO A 8 -10.79 -7.32 2.52
CA PRO A 8 -11.25 -7.11 3.89
C PRO A 8 -10.13 -6.51 4.75
N ILE A 9 -10.47 -5.48 5.51
CA ILE A 9 -9.52 -4.74 6.34
C ILE A 9 -9.78 -5.06 7.82
N ARG A 10 -8.73 -5.40 8.53
CA ARG A 10 -8.78 -5.65 9.97
C ARG A 10 -8.03 -4.53 10.69
N LEU A 11 -8.73 -3.84 11.59
CA LEU A 11 -8.14 -2.88 12.53
C LEU A 11 -7.71 -3.54 13.84
N HIS A 12 -8.09 -4.80 14.03
CA HIS A 12 -7.73 -5.64 15.18
C HIS A 12 -6.78 -6.73 14.67
N SER A 13 -5.55 -6.77 15.17
CA SER A 13 -4.57 -7.76 14.74
C SER A 13 -3.49 -7.98 15.80
N ASN A 14 -3.12 -9.25 16.01
CA ASN A 14 -2.00 -9.63 16.86
C ASN A 14 -0.62 -9.35 16.24
N ASP A 15 -0.59 -8.78 15.01
CA ASP A 15 0.67 -8.34 14.39
C ASP A 15 1.24 -7.05 15.01
N PHE A 16 0.44 -6.39 15.86
CA PHE A 16 0.79 -5.15 16.55
C PHE A 16 0.78 -5.38 18.05
N ALA A 17 1.93 -5.24 18.71
CA ALA A 17 2.08 -5.49 20.13
C ALA A 17 2.12 -4.20 20.98
N PHE A 18 1.90 -3.02 20.38
CA PHE A 18 1.96 -1.72 21.05
C PHE A 18 0.59 -1.16 21.44
N PHE A 19 -0.49 -1.85 21.14
CA PHE A 19 -1.84 -1.51 21.59
C PHE A 19 -2.66 -2.78 21.83
N ASP A 20 -3.79 -2.63 22.55
CA ASP A 20 -4.71 -3.73 22.82
C ASP A 20 -5.34 -4.22 21.51
N PRO A 21 -5.18 -5.52 21.13
CA PRO A 21 -5.72 -6.06 19.88
C PRO A 21 -7.26 -5.99 19.77
N SER A 22 -7.98 -5.74 20.87
CA SER A 22 -9.43 -5.49 20.86
C SER A 22 -9.81 -4.06 20.49
N GLN A 23 -8.84 -3.15 20.43
CA GLN A 23 -9.02 -1.73 20.10
C GLN A 23 -8.58 -1.43 18.66
N ARG A 24 -8.98 -0.25 18.18
CA ARG A 24 -8.54 0.30 16.91
C ARG A 24 -7.41 1.29 17.16
N PHE A 25 -6.37 1.25 16.36
CA PHE A 25 -5.30 2.23 16.41
C PHE A 25 -5.38 3.11 15.15
N VAL A 26 -6.01 4.28 15.29
CA VAL A 26 -6.33 5.18 14.18
C VAL A 26 -5.91 6.60 14.51
N GLY A 27 -4.91 7.10 13.77
CA GLY A 27 -4.42 8.46 13.94
C GLY A 27 -3.74 8.71 15.29
N GLU A 28 -3.03 7.72 15.82
CA GLU A 28 -2.38 7.78 17.13
C GLU A 28 -0.84 7.77 16.98
N PRO A 29 -0.10 8.38 17.93
CA PRO A 29 1.35 8.34 17.93
C PRO A 29 1.88 6.95 18.32
N ILE A 30 3.01 6.56 17.76
CA ILE A 30 3.80 5.40 18.21
C ILE A 30 5.09 5.97 18.80
N GLU A 31 5.16 6.03 20.14
CA GLU A 31 6.24 6.71 20.86
C GLU A 31 7.64 6.20 20.46
N GLU A 32 7.78 4.88 20.25
CA GLU A 32 9.07 4.28 19.92
C GLU A 32 9.53 4.56 18.47
N LEU A 33 8.68 5.16 17.64
CA LEU A 33 9.09 5.66 16.33
C LEU A 33 9.73 7.05 16.42
N ASP A 34 9.64 7.73 17.58
CA ASP A 34 10.26 9.05 17.86
C ASP A 34 9.98 10.02 16.69
N SER A 35 8.71 10.22 16.43
CA SER A 35 8.20 10.99 15.31
C SER A 35 6.90 11.68 15.75
N ASP A 36 6.69 12.90 15.32
CA ASP A 36 5.43 13.64 15.54
C ASP A 36 4.27 13.09 14.69
N LEU A 37 4.52 12.07 13.88
CA LEU A 37 3.52 11.48 13.01
C LEU A 37 2.51 10.65 13.80
N ARG A 38 1.27 10.67 13.30
CA ARG A 38 0.20 9.82 13.78
C ARG A 38 -0.08 8.72 12.79
N PHE A 39 -0.15 7.50 13.29
CA PHE A 39 -0.27 6.30 12.48
C PHE A 39 -1.64 5.65 12.62
N THR A 40 -2.08 5.01 11.56
CA THR A 40 -3.20 4.07 11.57
C THR A 40 -2.65 2.67 11.28
N ALA A 41 -2.98 1.71 12.15
CA ALA A 41 -2.56 0.32 12.02
C ALA A 41 -3.67 -0.52 11.36
N LEU A 42 -3.32 -1.24 10.28
CA LEU A 42 -4.26 -2.05 9.50
C LEU A 42 -3.62 -3.37 9.09
N ASN A 43 -4.43 -4.42 9.02
CA ASN A 43 -4.03 -5.70 8.48
C ASN A 43 -4.91 -6.07 7.27
N LEU A 44 -4.26 -6.35 6.15
CA LEU A 44 -4.86 -6.71 4.85
C LEU A 44 -4.41 -8.11 4.41
N GLY A 45 -4.11 -9.01 5.35
CA GLY A 45 -3.35 -10.24 5.14
C GLY A 45 -1.85 -10.06 5.40
N ASN A 46 -1.40 -8.80 5.44
CA ASN A 46 -0.09 -8.35 5.90
C ASN A 46 -0.27 -7.04 6.70
N PRO A 47 0.59 -6.80 7.73
CA PRO A 47 0.47 -5.62 8.57
C PRO A 47 1.01 -4.36 7.92
N HIS A 48 0.27 -3.27 8.09
CA HIS A 48 0.61 -1.92 7.64
C HIS A 48 0.44 -0.91 8.76
N ILE A 49 1.34 0.05 8.86
CA ILE A 49 1.12 1.32 9.54
C ILE A 49 1.24 2.45 8.52
N VAL A 50 0.30 3.36 8.55
CA VAL A 50 0.25 4.45 7.56
C VAL A 50 0.05 5.78 8.26
N ALA A 51 0.74 6.83 7.82
CA ALA A 51 0.64 8.16 8.38
C ALA A 51 0.27 9.19 7.32
N LEU A 52 -0.66 10.10 7.68
CA LEU A 52 -0.99 11.28 6.91
C LEU A 52 0.11 12.34 7.10
N VAL A 53 0.59 12.91 6.01
CA VAL A 53 1.59 13.97 6.00
C VAL A 53 1.19 15.09 5.05
N GLU A 54 1.74 16.30 5.24
CA GLU A 54 1.57 17.40 4.31
C GLU A 54 2.40 17.19 3.04
N GLU A 55 3.67 16.75 3.22
CA GLU A 55 4.58 16.42 2.13
C GLU A 55 5.28 15.07 2.37
N ILE A 56 5.57 14.36 1.28
CA ILE A 56 6.28 13.08 1.35
C ILE A 56 7.78 13.34 1.51
N ASP A 57 8.31 13.03 2.68
CA ASP A 57 9.74 13.00 2.95
C ASP A 57 10.27 11.57 2.81
N MET A 58 11.05 11.34 1.76
CA MET A 58 11.59 10.01 1.45
C MET A 58 12.72 9.60 2.41
N GLU A 59 13.47 10.57 2.95
CA GLU A 59 14.52 10.28 3.94
C GLU A 59 13.90 9.88 5.28
N LEU A 60 12.86 10.59 5.70
CA LEU A 60 12.08 10.22 6.88
C LEU A 60 11.46 8.84 6.72
N LEU A 61 10.87 8.52 5.55
CA LEU A 61 10.29 7.21 5.28
C LEU A 61 11.34 6.09 5.39
N GLU A 62 12.54 6.30 4.86
CA GLU A 62 13.64 5.33 4.96
C GLU A 62 14.12 5.14 6.40
N GLN A 63 14.23 6.23 7.17
CA GLN A 63 14.59 6.19 8.59
C GLN A 63 13.55 5.42 9.40
N LEU A 64 12.27 5.73 9.21
CA LEU A 64 11.15 5.03 9.87
C LEU A 64 11.11 3.56 9.47
N GLY A 65 11.26 3.26 8.17
CA GLY A 65 11.30 1.90 7.66
C GLY A 65 12.44 1.07 8.27
N SER A 66 13.63 1.66 8.36
CA SER A 66 14.78 1.03 9.02
C SER A 66 14.57 0.85 10.52
N ARG A 67 13.84 1.75 11.18
CA ARG A 67 13.52 1.69 12.61
C ARG A 67 12.51 0.59 12.90
N VAL A 68 11.41 0.48 12.16
CA VAL A 68 10.39 -0.57 12.38
C VAL A 68 10.95 -1.98 12.24
N LEU A 69 11.97 -2.19 11.40
CA LEU A 69 12.64 -3.49 11.27
C LEU A 69 13.38 -3.92 12.55
N LYS A 70 13.77 -2.98 13.39
CA LYS A 70 14.46 -3.23 14.67
C LYS A 70 13.49 -3.41 15.83
N LEU A 71 12.28 -2.88 15.73
CA LEU A 71 11.25 -2.89 16.78
C LEU A 71 10.40 -4.17 16.74
N LYS A 72 11.05 -5.33 16.79
CA LYS A 72 10.40 -6.63 16.71
C LYS A 72 9.44 -6.92 17.87
N HIS A 73 9.63 -6.27 19.01
CA HIS A 73 8.71 -6.37 20.15
C HIS A 73 7.39 -5.63 19.89
N LEU A 74 7.37 -4.61 19.01
CA LEU A 74 6.13 -3.93 18.58
C LEU A 74 5.53 -4.58 17.33
N PHE A 75 6.38 -5.08 16.43
CA PHE A 75 6.01 -5.66 15.14
C PHE A 75 6.59 -7.06 14.99
N PRO A 76 6.03 -8.08 15.67
CA PRO A 76 6.62 -9.43 15.70
C PRO A 76 6.84 -10.05 14.33
N ASN A 77 5.93 -9.78 13.38
CA ASN A 77 5.98 -10.28 12.02
C ASN A 77 6.54 -9.25 11.01
N GLY A 78 7.12 -8.14 11.51
CA GLY A 78 7.48 -6.99 10.70
C GLY A 78 6.23 -6.23 10.21
N VAL A 79 6.44 -5.06 9.63
CA VAL A 79 5.35 -4.17 9.17
C VAL A 79 5.80 -3.41 7.93
N ASN A 80 4.87 -3.12 7.03
CA ASN A 80 5.05 -2.14 5.97
C ASN A 80 4.68 -0.76 6.51
N ILE A 81 5.49 0.25 6.25
CA ILE A 81 5.20 1.62 6.66
C ILE A 81 4.99 2.50 5.44
N SER A 82 3.96 3.34 5.48
CA SER A 82 3.65 4.26 4.38
C SER A 82 3.38 5.67 4.89
N LEU A 83 3.83 6.64 4.11
CA LEU A 83 3.40 8.03 4.22
C LEU A 83 2.43 8.32 3.07
N TYR A 84 1.34 9.05 3.36
CA TYR A 84 0.42 9.47 2.32
C TYR A 84 0.01 10.93 2.50
N LYS A 85 -0.26 11.60 1.39
CA LYS A 85 -0.77 12.96 1.36
C LYS A 85 -1.95 13.13 0.43
N PRO A 86 -2.86 14.08 0.68
CA PRO A 86 -3.92 14.43 -0.27
C PRO A 86 -3.34 14.99 -1.57
N LEU A 87 -4.05 14.78 -2.66
CA LEU A 87 -3.77 15.39 -3.97
C LEU A 87 -4.76 16.51 -4.26
N GLU A 88 -4.32 17.53 -4.97
CA GLU A 88 -5.20 18.55 -5.54
C GLU A 88 -6.22 17.88 -6.47
N GLY A 89 -7.49 18.24 -6.33
CA GLY A 89 -8.59 17.63 -7.08
C GLY A 89 -9.14 16.32 -6.53
N GLY A 90 -8.65 15.87 -5.38
CA GLY A 90 -9.07 14.63 -4.70
C GLY A 90 -8.14 13.46 -4.99
N GLY A 91 -8.20 12.47 -4.11
CA GLY A 91 -7.26 11.33 -4.13
C GLY A 91 -6.08 11.53 -3.19
N ILE A 92 -5.16 10.57 -3.19
CA ILE A 92 -3.98 10.58 -2.34
C ILE A 92 -2.73 10.11 -3.10
N PHE A 93 -1.56 10.59 -2.67
CA PHE A 93 -0.27 10.03 -3.08
C PHE A 93 0.33 9.24 -1.92
N VAL A 94 0.93 8.08 -2.22
CA VAL A 94 1.46 7.13 -1.23
C VAL A 94 2.90 6.79 -1.55
N ALA A 95 3.77 6.82 -0.55
CA ALA A 95 5.11 6.26 -0.61
C ALA A 95 5.25 5.18 0.48
N THR A 96 5.90 4.06 0.16
CA THR A 96 5.95 2.89 1.03
C THR A 96 7.36 2.35 1.17
N TYR A 97 7.70 2.01 2.41
CA TYR A 97 8.82 1.14 2.75
C TYR A 97 8.27 -0.23 3.11
N GLU A 98 8.58 -1.23 2.30
CA GLU A 98 8.10 -2.59 2.49
C GLU A 98 9.09 -3.42 3.33
N ARG A 99 8.57 -4.24 4.24
CA ARG A 99 9.38 -5.20 5.00
C ARG A 99 10.07 -6.17 4.05
N GLY A 100 11.38 -6.21 4.10
CA GLY A 100 12.20 -7.11 3.27
C GLY A 100 12.55 -6.60 1.87
N ALA A 101 11.97 -5.48 1.42
CA ALA A 101 12.24 -4.90 0.10
C ALA A 101 12.74 -3.44 0.17
N GLY A 102 12.49 -2.73 1.29
CA GLY A 102 12.82 -1.30 1.39
C GLY A 102 11.82 -0.42 0.64
N ILE A 103 12.27 0.75 0.18
CA ILE A 103 11.42 1.66 -0.59
C ILE A 103 11.11 1.05 -1.96
N THR A 104 9.82 0.88 -2.26
CA THR A 104 9.33 0.34 -3.52
C THR A 104 8.58 1.39 -4.34
N LEU A 105 8.48 1.16 -5.64
CA LEU A 105 7.74 2.06 -6.54
C LEU A 105 6.24 1.90 -6.39
N SER A 106 5.77 0.68 -6.08
CA SER A 106 4.34 0.39 -5.95
C SER A 106 4.10 -0.80 -5.04
N CYS A 107 3.10 -0.67 -4.16
CA CYS A 107 2.60 -1.72 -3.29
C CYS A 107 1.07 -1.61 -3.20
N GLY A 108 0.36 -2.55 -3.82
CA GLY A 108 -1.10 -2.51 -3.90
C GLY A 108 -1.78 -2.53 -2.53
N THR A 109 -1.30 -3.36 -1.59
CA THR A 109 -1.83 -3.42 -0.23
C THR A 109 -1.53 -2.15 0.57
N ALA A 110 -0.37 -1.52 0.38
CA ALA A 110 -0.04 -0.25 1.02
C ALA A 110 -0.92 0.90 0.50
N MET A 111 -1.19 0.94 -0.82
CA MET A 111 -2.12 1.90 -1.42
C MET A 111 -3.54 1.70 -0.88
N THR A 112 -3.98 0.45 -0.72
CA THR A 112 -5.27 0.09 -0.13
C THR A 112 -5.34 0.49 1.35
N ALA A 113 -4.30 0.19 2.14
CA ALA A 113 -4.21 0.57 3.55
C ALA A 113 -4.28 2.09 3.73
N SER A 114 -3.54 2.84 2.91
CA SER A 114 -3.53 4.31 2.95
C SER A 114 -4.88 4.91 2.57
N ALA A 115 -5.56 4.37 1.54
CA ALA A 115 -6.91 4.79 1.17
C ALA A 115 -7.92 4.51 2.28
N THR A 116 -7.80 3.35 2.94
CA THR A 116 -8.66 3.02 4.08
C THR A 116 -8.42 3.96 5.26
N ALA A 117 -7.17 4.24 5.61
CA ALA A 117 -6.84 5.20 6.67
C ALA A 117 -7.33 6.61 6.33
N ALA A 118 -7.18 7.03 5.08
CA ALA A 118 -7.70 8.31 4.60
C ALA A 118 -9.24 8.42 4.75
N ALA A 119 -9.97 7.33 4.48
CA ALA A 119 -11.42 7.29 4.70
C ALA A 119 -11.78 7.29 6.19
N LEU A 120 -11.05 6.54 7.03
CA LEU A 120 -11.25 6.53 8.49
C LEU A 120 -11.01 7.89 9.13
N LEU A 121 -10.05 8.66 8.62
CA LEU A 121 -9.71 10.01 9.09
C LEU A 121 -10.52 11.12 8.40
N GLY A 122 -11.44 10.79 7.48
CA GLY A 122 -12.25 11.77 6.77
C GLY A 122 -11.49 12.62 5.75
N VAL A 123 -10.28 12.18 5.34
CA VAL A 123 -9.49 12.83 4.28
C VAL A 123 -10.09 12.59 2.90
N VAL A 124 -10.70 11.42 2.72
CA VAL A 124 -11.49 11.06 1.53
C VAL A 124 -12.85 10.51 1.94
N ASP A 125 -13.84 10.63 1.07
CA ASP A 125 -15.21 10.17 1.36
C ASP A 125 -15.30 8.64 1.32
N SER A 126 -15.91 8.04 2.35
CA SER A 126 -16.26 6.62 2.36
C SER A 126 -17.28 6.31 1.25
N GLY A 127 -17.12 5.17 0.59
CA GLY A 127 -17.96 4.73 -0.53
C GLY A 127 -17.65 5.41 -1.87
N LYS A 128 -16.79 6.42 -1.90
CA LYS A 128 -16.38 7.12 -3.12
C LYS A 128 -15.14 6.49 -3.74
N ARG A 129 -15.13 6.38 -5.06
CA ARG A 129 -13.98 5.92 -5.82
C ARG A 129 -12.86 6.96 -5.77
N THR A 130 -11.78 6.65 -5.09
CA THR A 130 -10.65 7.54 -4.80
C THR A 130 -9.44 7.13 -5.63
N GLU A 131 -8.80 8.08 -6.31
CA GLU A 131 -7.53 7.84 -6.99
C GLU A 131 -6.40 7.76 -5.98
N VAL A 132 -5.59 6.71 -6.08
CA VAL A 132 -4.39 6.51 -5.26
C VAL A 132 -3.20 6.41 -6.18
N ARG A 133 -2.25 7.33 -6.03
CA ARG A 133 -1.03 7.40 -6.83
C ARG A 133 0.19 7.01 -6.01
N ASN A 134 1.19 6.50 -6.69
CA ASN A 134 2.55 6.34 -6.20
C ASN A 134 3.54 6.53 -7.36
N ARG A 135 4.82 6.35 -7.11
CA ARG A 135 5.86 6.51 -8.14
C ARG A 135 5.78 5.46 -9.25
N GLY A 136 5.15 4.32 -9.01
CA GLY A 136 4.98 3.22 -9.96
C GLY A 136 3.66 3.27 -10.74
N GLY A 137 2.78 4.27 -10.48
CA GLY A 137 1.54 4.43 -11.22
C GLY A 137 0.35 4.82 -10.36
N ARG A 138 -0.83 4.36 -10.74
CA ARG A 138 -2.07 4.61 -10.01
C ARG A 138 -2.99 3.40 -9.96
N VAL A 139 -3.79 3.40 -8.90
CA VAL A 139 -4.95 2.53 -8.72
C VAL A 139 -6.15 3.37 -8.28
N PHE A 140 -7.31 2.76 -8.19
CA PHE A 140 -8.46 3.36 -7.55
C PHE A 140 -8.90 2.49 -6.38
N CYS A 141 -9.27 3.15 -5.28
CA CYS A 141 -9.78 2.49 -4.10
C CYS A 141 -11.18 3.00 -3.78
N THR A 142 -12.08 2.10 -3.39
CA THR A 142 -13.40 2.45 -2.87
C THR A 142 -13.53 1.78 -1.51
N THR A 143 -13.46 2.57 -0.44
CA THR A 143 -13.52 2.06 0.93
C THR A 143 -14.93 2.16 1.49
N GLN A 144 -15.48 1.05 1.95
CA GLN A 144 -16.69 0.99 2.78
C GLN A 144 -16.27 0.76 4.24
N LEU A 145 -16.85 1.54 5.16
CA LEU A 145 -16.51 1.47 6.57
C LEU A 145 -17.54 0.66 7.39
N GLU A 146 -18.74 0.44 6.85
CA GLU A 146 -19.85 -0.25 7.49
C GLU A 146 -20.50 -1.26 6.53
N PRO A 147 -21.04 -2.41 6.99
CA PRO A 147 -20.96 -2.95 8.37
C PRO A 147 -19.57 -3.53 8.70
N GLU A 148 -18.78 -3.86 7.70
CA GLU A 148 -17.39 -4.31 7.81
C GLU A 148 -16.53 -3.42 6.92
N ILE A 149 -15.27 -3.22 7.32
CA ILE A 149 -14.35 -2.43 6.54
C ILE A 149 -13.84 -3.27 5.36
N VAL A 150 -14.21 -2.85 4.17
CA VAL A 150 -13.77 -3.46 2.91
C VAL A 150 -13.31 -2.36 1.97
N THR A 151 -12.15 -2.55 1.37
CA THR A 151 -11.68 -1.65 0.32
C THR A 151 -11.55 -2.41 -0.99
N ARG A 152 -12.30 -1.97 -2.00
CA ARG A 152 -12.13 -2.42 -3.37
C ARG A 152 -10.91 -1.73 -3.98
N LEU A 153 -9.93 -2.53 -4.36
CA LEU A 153 -8.78 -2.10 -5.15
C LEU A 153 -9.06 -2.36 -6.62
N GLU A 154 -8.89 -1.34 -7.46
CA GLU A 154 -9.11 -1.40 -8.89
C GLU A 154 -7.85 -0.88 -9.60
N GLY A 155 -7.23 -1.72 -10.40
CA GLY A 155 -5.96 -1.43 -11.04
C GLY A 155 -5.86 -1.97 -12.45
N ASN A 156 -4.81 -1.55 -13.15
CA ASN A 156 -4.44 -2.06 -14.45
C ASN A 156 -3.60 -3.33 -14.31
N ALA A 157 -3.73 -4.24 -15.27
CA ALA A 157 -2.81 -5.35 -15.45
C ALA A 157 -2.40 -5.40 -16.94
N THR A 158 -1.10 -5.42 -17.19
CA THR A 158 -0.52 -5.49 -18.52
C THR A 158 0.06 -6.87 -18.78
N TYR A 159 -0.08 -7.35 -20.00
CA TYR A 159 0.66 -8.50 -20.46
C TYR A 159 2.02 -8.04 -20.98
N GLU A 160 3.10 -8.51 -20.39
CA GLU A 160 4.44 -8.26 -20.91
C GLU A 160 4.79 -9.24 -22.01
N TRP A 161 4.45 -10.51 -21.79
CA TRP A 161 4.65 -11.58 -22.77
C TRP A 161 3.62 -12.70 -22.60
N ILE A 162 3.48 -13.54 -23.60
CA ILE A 162 2.68 -14.75 -23.59
C ILE A 162 3.60 -15.89 -23.98
N GLY A 163 3.51 -17.02 -23.29
CA GLY A 163 4.39 -18.16 -23.56
C GLY A 163 4.04 -19.35 -22.68
N GLU A 164 4.89 -20.34 -22.71
CA GLU A 164 4.79 -21.56 -21.91
C GLU A 164 5.93 -21.61 -20.89
N ALA A 165 5.61 -22.08 -19.68
CA ALA A 165 6.57 -22.37 -18.64
C ALA A 165 6.44 -23.84 -18.24
N LYS A 166 7.56 -24.57 -18.23
CA LYS A 166 7.63 -25.97 -17.84
C LYS A 166 8.53 -26.09 -16.61
N PHE A 167 8.01 -26.63 -15.53
CA PHE A 167 8.76 -26.84 -14.29
C PHE A 167 8.89 -28.34 -14.02
N GLU A 168 10.11 -28.85 -14.13
CA GLU A 168 10.43 -30.25 -13.86
C GLU A 168 11.75 -30.35 -13.08
N ASN A 169 11.81 -31.24 -12.09
CA ASN A 169 13.02 -31.54 -11.32
C ASN A 169 13.75 -30.30 -10.79
N TRP A 170 13.00 -29.31 -10.24
CA TRP A 170 13.52 -28.02 -9.76
C TRP A 170 14.16 -27.15 -10.85
N HIS A 171 13.89 -27.43 -12.10
CA HIS A 171 14.34 -26.66 -13.25
C HIS A 171 13.16 -26.00 -13.95
N LEU A 172 13.28 -24.71 -14.25
CA LEU A 172 12.26 -23.92 -14.95
C LEU A 172 12.76 -23.63 -16.37
N GLU A 173 12.02 -24.09 -17.37
CA GLU A 173 12.20 -23.72 -18.77
C GLU A 173 11.05 -22.80 -19.20
N CYS A 174 11.38 -21.69 -19.86
CA CYS A 174 10.41 -20.75 -20.38
C CYS A 174 10.57 -20.57 -21.89
N ARG A 175 9.47 -20.64 -22.61
CA ARG A 175 9.39 -20.29 -24.03
C ARG A 175 8.47 -19.09 -24.19
N VAL A 176 8.97 -17.99 -24.72
CA VAL A 176 8.19 -16.79 -25.03
C VAL A 176 7.67 -16.90 -26.46
N ASP A 177 6.35 -16.94 -26.63
CA ASP A 177 5.72 -17.00 -27.94
C ASP A 177 5.46 -15.61 -28.54
N ARG A 178 5.15 -14.65 -27.67
CA ARG A 178 4.86 -13.27 -28.06
C ARG A 178 5.20 -12.27 -26.97
N VAL A 179 5.94 -11.22 -27.31
CA VAL A 179 6.11 -10.04 -26.45
C VAL A 179 5.03 -9.02 -26.81
N THR A 180 4.45 -8.36 -25.81
CA THR A 180 3.42 -7.32 -26.02
C THR A 180 4.04 -5.92 -25.91
N CYS A 181 3.32 -4.89 -26.41
CA CYS A 181 3.72 -3.50 -26.22
C CYS A 181 2.96 -2.80 -25.09
N GLU A 182 2.23 -3.56 -24.25
CA GLU A 182 1.39 -2.98 -23.20
C GLU A 182 2.23 -2.31 -22.12
N GLN A 183 3.36 -2.91 -21.78
CA GLN A 183 4.29 -2.37 -20.77
C GLN A 183 4.86 -1.01 -21.19
N ILE A 184 5.19 -0.83 -22.46
CA ILE A 184 5.70 0.45 -22.98
C ILE A 184 4.67 1.56 -22.77
N ARG A 185 3.40 1.31 -23.14
CA ARG A 185 2.30 2.26 -22.93
C ARG A 185 2.05 2.56 -21.47
N TRP A 186 2.24 1.56 -20.61
CA TRP A 186 2.12 1.75 -19.17
C TRP A 186 3.22 2.65 -18.62
N LEU A 187 4.47 2.47 -19.05
CA LEU A 187 5.60 3.32 -18.65
C LEU A 187 5.44 4.77 -19.14
N GLU A 188 4.97 4.98 -20.38
CA GLU A 188 4.64 6.30 -20.90
C GLU A 188 3.54 6.98 -20.06
N PHE A 189 2.54 6.22 -19.66
CA PHE A 189 1.49 6.71 -18.78
C PHE A 189 2.02 7.10 -17.39
N ILE A 190 2.87 6.26 -16.76
CA ILE A 190 3.51 6.58 -15.46
C ILE A 190 4.31 7.88 -15.57
N ASP A 191 5.10 8.04 -16.63
CA ASP A 191 5.88 9.26 -16.86
C ASP A 191 4.99 10.51 -16.95
N SER A 192 3.81 10.37 -17.54
CA SER A 192 2.81 11.44 -17.60
C SER A 192 2.20 11.81 -16.25
N LEU A 193 2.15 10.89 -15.29
CA LEU A 193 1.62 11.15 -13.94
C LEU A 193 2.64 11.86 -13.03
N ASN A 194 3.93 11.75 -13.34
CA ASN A 194 5.02 12.26 -12.53
C ASN A 194 5.55 13.63 -13.04
N ARG A 195 4.92 14.17 -14.07
CA ARG A 195 5.17 15.53 -14.59
C ARG A 195 4.21 16.53 -13.94
#